data_4740068ede433403226986a6bffd6ec2
#
_entry.id   4740068ede433403226986a6bffd6ec2
#
_cell.length_a   1.000
_cell.length_b   1.000
_cell.length_c   1.000
_cell.angle_alpha   90.00
_cell.angle_beta   90.00
_cell.angle_gamma   90.00
#
_symmetry.space_group_name_H-M   'P 1'
#
loop_
_entity.id
_entity.type
_entity.pdbx_description
1 polymer ?
#
loop_
_entity_poly.entity_id
_entity_poly.type
_entity_poly.pdbx_seq_one_letter_code
_entity_poly.pdbx_strand_id
1 'polypeptide(L)'
;MLRKIPFLFYILLVTASANAQYYFKDIISNKQLIADMTAYKENKVRTITLKSFEDNGSESEGFFCEKKLSRDYRKAELFTRADIAPASLFTSIFDKDGMLLITKDSSDLSVTDIVYTYDDKRRIASVISHIKSNDDDFVNIISQEHIYTYNENNQPEKMILVKNKKDSTIILFGYDDNRNVSIEKDTKNGTKFFYYYDSKKNLTDIVQANEYSKRLKPDYVFEYNSAGKITQMTAVEEGSNNYFIWKYTYDNGLRIKEKCLTNEKRLMGSIEYEYK
;
A
#
# COMPACT_ATOMS: atom_id res chain seq x y z
N MET A 1 -13.59 -17.10 -26.00
CA MET A 1 -13.51 -17.59 -24.61
C MET A 1 -12.56 -16.66 -23.87
N LEU A 2 -13.05 -15.60 -23.25
CA LEU A 2 -12.24 -14.72 -22.40
C LEU A 2 -11.86 -15.52 -21.14
N ARG A 3 -10.56 -15.79 -20.97
CA ARG A 3 -10.02 -16.37 -19.74
C ARG A 3 -10.40 -15.41 -18.60
N LYS A 4 -11.22 -15.87 -17.67
CA LYS A 4 -11.49 -15.16 -16.42
C LYS A 4 -10.16 -14.98 -15.71
N ILE A 5 -9.67 -13.76 -15.63
CA ILE A 5 -8.51 -13.40 -14.80
C ILE A 5 -9.07 -13.36 -13.37
N PRO A 6 -8.64 -14.24 -12.47
CA PRO A 6 -9.19 -14.24 -11.15
C PRO A 6 -8.84 -12.96 -10.40
N PHE A 7 -9.78 -12.50 -9.68
CA PHE A 7 -9.85 -11.30 -8.87
C PHE A 7 -8.66 -11.06 -7.91
N LEU A 8 -7.95 -12.12 -7.57
CA LEU A 8 -6.87 -12.11 -6.58
C LEU A 8 -5.67 -11.22 -6.92
N PHE A 9 -5.46 -10.90 -8.19
CA PHE A 9 -4.26 -10.18 -8.64
C PHE A 9 -4.17 -8.74 -8.15
N TYR A 10 -5.25 -8.17 -7.63
CA TYR A 10 -5.30 -6.75 -7.24
C TYR A 10 -5.03 -6.45 -5.75
N ILE A 11 -5.12 -7.44 -4.87
CA ILE A 11 -4.93 -7.20 -3.41
C ILE A 11 -3.47 -6.93 -3.05
N LEU A 12 -2.52 -7.42 -3.85
CA LEU A 12 -1.07 -7.36 -3.59
C LEU A 12 -0.29 -6.49 -4.58
N LEU A 13 -0.92 -5.95 -5.63
CA LEU A 13 -0.23 -5.20 -6.70
C LEU A 13 0.06 -3.72 -6.38
N VAL A 14 -0.01 -3.29 -5.13
CA VAL A 14 0.48 -1.94 -4.75
C VAL A 14 2.01 -1.83 -4.86
N THR A 15 2.73 -2.92 -5.15
CA THR A 15 4.19 -2.95 -5.09
C THR A 15 4.95 -2.84 -6.41
N ALA A 16 4.29 -2.92 -7.57
CA ALA A 16 5.03 -3.06 -8.84
C ALA A 16 5.14 -1.82 -9.73
N SER A 17 4.52 -0.69 -9.38
CA SER A 17 4.73 0.53 -10.18
C SER A 17 6.02 1.23 -9.75
N ALA A 18 7.03 1.18 -10.61
CA ALA A 18 8.35 1.79 -10.42
C ALA A 18 8.34 3.33 -10.40
N ASN A 19 7.18 3.97 -10.28
CA ASN A 19 7.06 5.43 -10.33
C ASN A 19 6.59 5.96 -9.00
N ALA A 20 7.36 6.91 -8.45
CA ALA A 20 7.11 7.89 -7.39
C ALA A 20 5.74 7.73 -6.65
N GLN A 21 5.32 8.48 -5.77
CA GLN A 21 4.33 8.44 -4.71
C GLN A 21 4.97 7.97 -3.39
N TYR A 22 6.20 8.43 -3.16
CA TYR A 22 6.97 8.00 -1.98
C TYR A 22 6.27 8.43 -0.69
N TYR A 23 5.67 9.63 -0.66
CA TYR A 23 4.90 10.07 0.49
C TYR A 23 3.76 9.11 0.83
N PHE A 24 3.02 8.67 -0.18
CA PHE A 24 1.92 7.71 0.02
C PHE A 24 2.45 6.34 0.41
N LYS A 25 3.42 5.80 -0.34
CA LYS A 25 3.93 4.43 -0.16
C LYS A 25 4.71 4.28 1.14
N ASP A 26 5.58 5.24 1.47
CA ASP A 26 6.45 5.12 2.64
C ASP A 26 5.74 5.61 3.91
N ILE A 27 5.14 6.80 3.88
CA ILE A 27 4.66 7.45 5.10
C ILE A 27 3.21 7.08 5.38
N ILE A 28 2.31 7.20 4.39
CA ILE A 28 0.88 6.91 4.60
C ILE A 28 0.65 5.41 4.80
N SER A 29 1.25 4.57 3.95
CA SER A 29 1.11 3.10 4.06
C SER A 29 1.72 2.54 5.34
N ASN A 30 2.87 3.07 5.78
CA ASN A 30 3.45 2.70 7.07
C ASN A 30 2.49 3.01 8.24
N LYS A 31 1.93 4.23 8.27
CA LYS A 31 0.92 4.61 9.27
C LYS A 31 -0.31 3.69 9.23
N GLN A 32 -0.74 3.29 8.05
CA GLN A 32 -1.89 2.39 7.89
C GLN A 32 -1.60 1.01 8.49
N LEU A 33 -0.44 0.42 8.22
CA LEU A 33 -0.04 -0.87 8.79
C LEU A 33 0.05 -0.82 10.32
N ILE A 34 0.57 0.27 10.88
CA ILE A 34 0.61 0.50 12.33
C ILE A 34 -0.82 0.62 12.91
N ALA A 35 -1.69 1.37 12.25
CA ALA A 35 -3.08 1.54 12.66
C ALA A 35 -3.88 0.22 12.60
N ASP A 36 -3.67 -0.59 11.58
CA ASP A 36 -4.28 -1.91 11.44
C ASP A 36 -3.84 -2.84 12.57
N MET A 37 -2.53 -2.91 12.88
CA MET A 37 -2.02 -3.72 14.00
C MET A 37 -2.59 -3.25 15.34
N THR A 38 -2.72 -1.94 15.55
CA THR A 38 -3.34 -1.36 16.73
C THR A 38 -4.79 -1.80 16.86
N ALA A 39 -5.57 -1.71 15.77
CA ALA A 39 -6.96 -2.15 15.75
C ALA A 39 -7.10 -3.66 16.05
N TYR A 40 -6.22 -4.50 15.50
CA TYR A 40 -6.20 -5.93 15.82
C TYR A 40 -5.92 -6.21 17.29
N LYS A 41 -4.96 -5.49 17.88
CA LYS A 41 -4.63 -5.60 19.30
C LYS A 41 -5.79 -5.19 20.20
N GLU A 42 -6.45 -4.07 19.92
CA GLU A 42 -7.60 -3.56 20.66
C GLU A 42 -8.78 -4.54 20.63
N ASN A 43 -8.99 -5.17 19.48
CA ASN A 43 -10.06 -6.17 19.30
C ASN A 43 -9.62 -7.61 19.67
N LYS A 44 -8.40 -7.80 20.21
CA LYS A 44 -7.84 -9.10 20.62
C LYS A 44 -7.80 -10.15 19.50
N VAL A 45 -7.68 -9.71 18.27
CA VAL A 45 -7.61 -10.57 17.09
C VAL A 45 -6.32 -11.37 17.09
N ARG A 46 -6.38 -12.66 16.72
CA ARG A 46 -5.22 -13.56 16.56
C ARG A 46 -5.09 -14.13 15.17
N THR A 47 -6.21 -14.34 14.53
CA THR A 47 -6.25 -14.87 13.18
C THR A 47 -7.32 -14.14 12.39
N ILE A 48 -7.03 -13.90 11.12
CA ILE A 48 -7.96 -13.30 10.17
C ILE A 48 -7.98 -14.23 8.97
N THR A 49 -9.13 -14.82 8.69
CA THR A 49 -9.35 -15.61 7.47
C THR A 49 -10.06 -14.75 6.45
N LEU A 50 -9.56 -14.72 5.23
CA LEU A 50 -10.14 -13.99 4.11
C LEU A 50 -10.79 -15.00 3.17
N LYS A 51 -12.06 -14.79 2.82
CA LYS A 51 -12.79 -15.57 1.82
C LYS A 51 -13.02 -14.72 0.59
N SER A 52 -12.67 -15.26 -0.57
CA SER A 52 -12.87 -14.59 -1.87
C SER A 52 -14.10 -15.16 -2.55
N PHE A 53 -14.89 -14.27 -3.16
CA PHE A 53 -16.09 -14.60 -3.91
C PHE A 53 -16.07 -13.99 -5.29
N GLU A 54 -16.50 -14.75 -6.28
CA GLU A 54 -16.64 -14.32 -7.67
C GLU A 54 -17.81 -13.33 -7.86
N ASP A 55 -17.96 -12.80 -9.06
CA ASP A 55 -19.04 -11.89 -9.44
C ASP A 55 -20.44 -12.47 -9.25
N ASN A 56 -20.59 -13.79 -9.36
CA ASN A 56 -21.84 -14.53 -9.17
C ASN A 56 -22.10 -14.93 -7.71
N GLY A 57 -21.18 -14.56 -6.79
CA GLY A 57 -21.29 -14.88 -5.36
C GLY A 57 -20.81 -16.27 -4.96
N SER A 58 -20.30 -17.10 -5.89
CA SER A 58 -19.64 -18.35 -5.54
C SER A 58 -18.28 -18.09 -4.88
N GLU A 59 -17.88 -18.93 -3.95
CA GLU A 59 -16.52 -18.86 -3.37
C GLU A 59 -15.48 -19.16 -4.44
N SER A 60 -14.37 -18.40 -4.45
CA SER A 60 -13.29 -18.55 -5.43
C SER A 60 -12.54 -19.86 -5.18
N GLU A 61 -12.55 -20.76 -6.16
CA GLU A 61 -11.93 -22.06 -6.07
C GLU A 61 -10.40 -21.93 -5.91
N GLY A 62 -9.80 -22.77 -5.05
CA GLY A 62 -8.36 -22.80 -4.81
C GLY A 62 -7.80 -21.59 -4.03
N PHE A 63 -8.63 -20.61 -3.67
CA PHE A 63 -8.21 -19.48 -2.87
C PHE A 63 -8.08 -19.83 -1.40
N PHE A 64 -6.94 -19.49 -0.81
CA PHE A 64 -6.70 -19.52 0.62
C PHE A 64 -5.92 -18.29 1.06
N CYS A 65 -6.41 -17.56 2.05
CA CYS A 65 -5.73 -16.41 2.59
C CYS A 65 -5.98 -16.31 4.10
N GLU A 66 -4.90 -16.34 4.88
CA GLU A 66 -4.95 -16.28 6.33
C GLU A 66 -3.86 -15.36 6.88
N LYS A 67 -4.22 -14.46 7.78
CA LYS A 67 -3.29 -13.63 8.54
C LYS A 67 -3.22 -14.12 9.98
N LYS A 68 -2.02 -14.41 10.47
CA LYS A 68 -1.73 -14.78 11.86
C LYS A 68 -0.98 -13.68 12.57
N LEU A 69 -1.37 -13.40 13.81
CA LEU A 69 -0.75 -12.40 14.66
C LEU A 69 -0.05 -13.08 15.85
N SER A 70 1.18 -12.66 16.13
CA SER A 70 1.89 -13.13 17.33
C SER A 70 1.17 -12.70 18.62
N ARG A 71 1.45 -13.44 19.71
CA ARG A 71 0.80 -13.19 21.01
C ARG A 71 1.05 -11.78 21.55
N ASP A 72 2.20 -11.21 21.26
CA ASP A 72 2.63 -9.86 21.67
C ASP A 72 2.28 -8.78 20.63
N TYR A 73 1.61 -9.14 19.52
CA TYR A 73 1.29 -8.26 18.39
C TYR A 73 2.50 -7.57 17.75
N ARG A 74 3.67 -8.21 17.83
CA ARG A 74 4.89 -7.68 17.19
C ARG A 74 5.18 -8.31 15.83
N LYS A 75 4.40 -9.33 15.42
CA LYS A 75 4.52 -9.98 14.12
C LYS A 75 3.13 -10.25 13.55
N ALA A 76 2.97 -9.97 12.25
CA ALA A 76 1.84 -10.43 11.45
C ALA A 76 2.36 -11.19 10.23
N GLU A 77 1.75 -12.32 9.91
CA GLU A 77 2.04 -13.13 8.73
C GLU A 77 0.76 -13.34 7.93
N LEU A 78 0.72 -12.86 6.71
CA LEU A 78 -0.36 -13.08 5.77
C LEU A 78 0.10 -14.09 4.73
N PHE A 79 -0.43 -15.30 4.78
CA PHE A 79 -0.21 -16.32 3.75
C PHE A 79 -1.34 -16.27 2.74
N THR A 80 -1.00 -16.26 1.46
CA THR A 80 -1.96 -16.25 0.36
C THR A 80 -1.60 -17.32 -0.66
N ARG A 81 -2.59 -18.06 -1.14
CA ARG A 81 -2.48 -19.03 -2.23
C ARG A 81 -3.70 -18.95 -3.12
N ALA A 82 -3.49 -19.08 -4.43
CA ALA A 82 -4.53 -19.23 -5.44
C ALA A 82 -4.03 -20.15 -6.55
N ASP A 83 -4.94 -20.81 -7.28
CA ASP A 83 -4.57 -21.79 -8.32
C ASP A 83 -3.75 -21.17 -9.46
N ILE A 84 -3.88 -19.87 -9.68
CA ILE A 84 -3.28 -19.17 -10.82
C ILE A 84 -2.10 -18.27 -10.44
N ALA A 85 -1.77 -18.18 -9.16
CA ALA A 85 -0.67 -17.36 -8.66
C ALA A 85 0.19 -18.17 -7.69
N PRO A 86 1.52 -17.95 -7.66
CA PRO A 86 2.38 -18.53 -6.66
C PRO A 86 1.90 -18.19 -5.26
N ALA A 87 2.08 -19.14 -4.34
CA ALA A 87 1.87 -18.84 -2.92
C ALA A 87 2.80 -17.72 -2.47
N SER A 88 2.31 -16.84 -1.62
CA SER A 88 3.09 -15.75 -1.03
C SER A 88 2.91 -15.66 0.48
N LEU A 89 3.96 -15.18 1.15
CA LEU A 89 3.95 -14.90 2.57
C LEU A 89 4.40 -13.45 2.79
N PHE A 90 3.47 -12.59 3.21
CA PHE A 90 3.76 -11.24 3.62
C PHE A 90 3.88 -11.14 5.13
N THR A 91 5.07 -10.79 5.62
CA THR A 91 5.38 -10.65 7.04
C THR A 91 5.58 -9.19 7.40
N SER A 92 4.99 -8.74 8.51
CA SER A 92 5.24 -7.42 9.12
C SER A 92 5.77 -7.60 10.54
N ILE A 93 6.85 -6.89 10.86
CA ILE A 93 7.51 -6.93 12.19
C ILE A 93 7.46 -5.54 12.80
N PHE A 94 7.04 -5.48 14.06
CA PHE A 94 6.89 -4.25 14.84
C PHE A 94 7.81 -4.28 16.07
N ASP A 95 8.24 -3.12 16.54
CA ASP A 95 8.94 -3.01 17.80
C ASP A 95 7.98 -3.12 19.01
N LYS A 96 8.53 -3.02 20.22
CA LYS A 96 7.76 -3.05 21.48
C LYS A 96 6.76 -1.89 21.61
N ASP A 97 7.02 -0.79 20.93
CA ASP A 97 6.21 0.44 20.94
C ASP A 97 5.21 0.49 19.78
N GLY A 98 5.11 -0.58 18.98
CA GLY A 98 4.19 -0.75 17.87
C GLY A 98 4.63 -0.06 16.57
N MET A 99 5.89 0.38 16.45
CA MET A 99 6.42 0.93 15.20
C MET A 99 6.77 -0.20 14.23
N LEU A 100 6.43 -0.04 12.96
CA LEU A 100 6.74 -1.02 11.93
C LEU A 100 8.24 -0.98 11.59
N LEU A 101 8.95 -2.07 11.81
CA LEU A 101 10.39 -2.17 11.54
C LEU A 101 10.68 -2.79 10.17
N ILE A 102 9.97 -3.85 9.81
CA ILE A 102 10.26 -4.62 8.61
C ILE A 102 8.95 -5.08 7.98
N THR A 103 8.87 -5.02 6.66
CA THR A 103 7.96 -5.85 5.89
C THR A 103 8.76 -6.76 4.97
N LYS A 104 8.31 -7.99 4.80
CA LYS A 104 8.89 -8.96 3.89
C LYS A 104 7.79 -9.61 3.09
N ASP A 105 7.89 -9.55 1.78
CA ASP A 105 7.05 -10.30 0.85
C ASP A 105 7.91 -11.39 0.19
N SER A 106 7.50 -12.62 0.29
CA SER A 106 8.22 -13.75 -0.27
C SER A 106 7.27 -14.67 -1.04
N SER A 107 7.67 -15.00 -2.26
CA SER A 107 7.01 -15.97 -3.13
C SER A 107 8.07 -16.86 -3.79
N ASP A 108 7.63 -17.81 -4.60
CA ASP A 108 8.55 -18.65 -5.40
C ASP A 108 9.34 -17.81 -6.42
N LEU A 109 8.83 -16.65 -6.84
CA LEU A 109 9.43 -15.80 -7.86
C LEU A 109 10.45 -14.80 -7.31
N SER A 110 10.18 -14.23 -6.14
CA SER A 110 11.00 -13.17 -5.58
C SER A 110 10.81 -13.00 -4.08
N VAL A 111 11.80 -12.35 -3.47
CA VAL A 111 11.73 -11.86 -2.08
C VAL A 111 11.97 -10.36 -2.09
N THR A 112 11.06 -9.62 -1.45
CA THR A 112 11.18 -8.18 -1.21
C THR A 112 11.23 -7.94 0.30
N ASP A 113 12.31 -7.35 0.78
CA ASP A 113 12.46 -6.91 2.16
C ASP A 113 12.44 -5.37 2.21
N ILE A 114 11.64 -4.78 3.10
CA ILE A 114 11.60 -3.34 3.34
C ILE A 114 11.87 -3.09 4.81
N VAL A 115 12.91 -2.30 5.12
CA VAL A 115 13.34 -1.95 6.48
C VAL A 115 13.06 -0.47 6.72
N TYR A 116 12.42 -0.16 7.85
CA TYR A 116 12.10 1.20 8.28
C TYR A 116 12.98 1.59 9.47
N THR A 117 13.55 2.79 9.41
CA THR A 117 14.21 3.42 10.57
C THR A 117 13.47 4.72 10.93
N TYR A 118 13.58 5.11 12.19
CA TYR A 118 12.89 6.27 12.72
C TYR A 118 13.88 7.20 13.44
N ASP A 119 13.58 8.49 13.43
CA ASP A 119 14.28 9.48 14.21
C ASP A 119 13.76 9.54 15.66
N ASP A 120 14.36 10.40 16.48
CA ASP A 120 14.00 10.58 17.89
C ASP A 120 12.56 11.06 18.10
N LYS A 121 11.92 11.64 17.05
CA LYS A 121 10.53 12.05 17.03
C LYS A 121 9.58 10.99 16.48
N ARG A 122 10.08 9.77 16.25
CA ARG A 122 9.32 8.63 15.69
C ARG A 122 8.80 8.89 14.26
N ARG A 123 9.50 9.72 13.49
CA ARG A 123 9.22 9.93 12.06
C ARG A 123 10.14 9.03 11.25
N ILE A 124 9.71 8.60 10.06
CA ILE A 124 10.55 7.78 9.19
C ILE A 124 11.82 8.53 8.83
N ALA A 125 12.98 8.03 9.27
CA ALA A 125 14.29 8.55 8.91
C ALA A 125 14.77 7.92 7.59
N SER A 126 14.61 6.59 7.44
CA SER A 126 14.88 5.94 6.17
C SER A 126 13.95 4.75 5.90
N VAL A 127 13.81 4.43 4.62
CA VAL A 127 13.17 3.19 4.13
C VAL A 127 14.14 2.55 3.16
N ILE A 128 14.56 1.31 3.46
CA ILE A 128 15.49 0.55 2.61
C ILE A 128 14.75 -0.66 2.06
N SER A 129 14.69 -0.79 0.74
CA SER A 129 14.11 -1.94 0.08
C SER A 129 15.16 -2.74 -0.68
N HIS A 130 15.06 -4.07 -0.56
CA HIS A 130 15.84 -5.03 -1.33
C HIS A 130 14.88 -5.97 -2.04
N ILE A 131 15.03 -6.08 -3.35
CA ILE A 131 14.28 -7.01 -4.19
C ILE A 131 15.27 -8.02 -4.74
N LYS A 132 15.05 -9.31 -4.46
CA LYS A 132 15.86 -10.42 -4.96
C LYS A 132 14.97 -11.35 -5.78
N SER A 133 15.37 -11.64 -7.02
CA SER A 133 14.78 -12.74 -7.79
C SER A 133 15.19 -14.08 -7.19
N ASN A 134 14.28 -15.06 -7.21
CA ASN A 134 14.58 -16.45 -6.88
C ASN A 134 14.94 -17.28 -8.13
N ASP A 135 15.02 -16.65 -9.30
CA ASP A 135 15.51 -17.26 -10.53
C ASP A 135 17.05 -17.32 -10.49
N ASP A 136 17.60 -18.53 -10.49
CA ASP A 136 19.05 -18.76 -10.40
C ASP A 136 19.81 -18.21 -11.62
N ASP A 137 19.15 -18.09 -12.77
CA ASP A 137 19.73 -17.51 -13.99
C ASP A 137 19.72 -15.97 -13.97
N PHE A 138 18.99 -15.33 -13.02
CA PHE A 138 18.84 -13.88 -12.89
C PHE A 138 19.04 -13.39 -11.45
N VAL A 139 20.26 -13.52 -10.90
CA VAL A 139 20.59 -13.00 -9.58
C VAL A 139 20.78 -11.48 -9.64
N ASN A 140 19.70 -10.72 -9.76
CA ASN A 140 19.73 -9.27 -9.60
C ASN A 140 19.13 -8.86 -8.27
N ILE A 141 19.95 -8.23 -7.43
CA ILE A 141 19.49 -7.55 -6.22
C ILE A 141 19.30 -6.07 -6.58
N ILE A 142 18.06 -5.60 -6.57
CA ILE A 142 17.74 -4.19 -6.70
C ILE A 142 17.64 -3.63 -5.29
N SER A 143 18.44 -2.61 -4.99
CA SER A 143 18.40 -1.91 -3.71
C SER A 143 17.96 -0.47 -3.92
N GLN A 144 17.01 -0.02 -3.09
CA GLN A 144 16.61 1.38 -3.02
C GLN A 144 16.64 1.83 -1.56
N GLU A 145 17.11 3.04 -1.33
CA GLU A 145 17.10 3.69 -0.03
C GLU A 145 16.46 5.07 -0.15
N HIS A 146 15.49 5.36 0.69
CA HIS A 146 14.80 6.64 0.80
C HIS A 146 15.21 7.28 2.13
N ILE A 147 15.92 8.41 2.10
CA ILE A 147 16.42 9.11 3.28
C ILE A 147 15.63 10.40 3.43
N TYR A 148 14.85 10.52 4.50
CA TYR A 148 13.97 11.65 4.76
C TYR A 148 14.64 12.71 5.62
N THR A 149 14.40 13.97 5.29
CA THR A 149 14.66 15.12 6.17
C THR A 149 13.37 15.88 6.42
N TYR A 150 13.28 16.50 7.59
CA TYR A 150 12.08 17.17 8.07
C TYR A 150 12.38 18.62 8.42
N ASN A 151 11.42 19.50 8.15
CA ASN A 151 11.48 20.88 8.56
C ASN A 151 11.16 21.05 10.07
N GLU A 152 11.24 22.27 10.56
CA GLU A 152 10.95 22.63 11.97
C GLU A 152 9.50 22.33 12.41
N ASN A 153 8.56 22.25 11.44
CA ASN A 153 7.16 21.89 11.67
C ASN A 153 6.93 20.36 11.67
N ASN A 154 8.00 19.53 11.67
CA ASN A 154 7.96 18.08 11.61
C ASN A 154 7.34 17.50 10.32
N GLN A 155 7.39 18.23 9.23
CA GLN A 155 6.89 17.82 7.93
C GLN A 155 8.06 17.34 7.05
N PRO A 156 7.91 16.31 6.21
CA PRO A 156 8.97 15.86 5.31
C PRO A 156 9.30 16.98 4.31
N GLU A 157 10.53 17.51 4.37
CA GLU A 157 11.00 18.60 3.50
C GLU A 157 11.54 18.06 2.19
N LYS A 158 12.39 17.06 2.29
CA LYS A 158 12.92 16.35 1.13
C LYS A 158 13.19 14.88 1.47
N MET A 159 13.31 14.08 0.44
CA MET A 159 13.80 12.72 0.49
C MET A 159 14.91 12.54 -0.56
N ILE A 160 15.98 11.84 -0.20
CA ILE A 160 17.00 11.40 -1.14
C ILE A 160 16.71 9.96 -1.49
N LEU A 161 16.39 9.70 -2.76
CA LEU A 161 16.28 8.35 -3.30
C LEU A 161 17.66 7.91 -3.79
N VAL A 162 18.19 6.83 -3.25
CA VAL A 162 19.44 6.21 -3.68
C VAL A 162 19.14 4.86 -4.32
N LYS A 163 19.50 4.65 -5.58
CA LYS A 163 19.33 3.39 -6.32
C LYS A 163 20.65 2.65 -6.44
N ASN A 164 20.68 1.38 -6.02
CA ASN A 164 21.84 0.51 -6.14
C ASN A 164 23.14 1.14 -5.60
N LYS A 165 23.04 1.98 -4.56
CA LYS A 165 24.17 2.72 -3.92
C LYS A 165 24.98 3.61 -4.89
N LYS A 166 24.47 3.93 -6.06
CA LYS A 166 25.21 4.66 -7.10
C LYS A 166 24.49 5.89 -7.62
N ASP A 167 23.20 5.79 -7.88
CA ASP A 167 22.40 6.85 -8.47
C ASP A 167 21.49 7.47 -7.42
N SER A 168 21.48 8.79 -7.30
CA SER A 168 20.65 9.50 -6.34
C SER A 168 19.79 10.56 -7.01
N THR A 169 18.60 10.74 -6.46
CA THR A 169 17.63 11.74 -6.88
C THR A 169 17.04 12.43 -5.66
N ILE A 170 16.81 13.72 -5.74
CA ILE A 170 16.14 14.47 -4.67
C ILE A 170 14.66 14.56 -5.01
N ILE A 171 13.85 14.19 -4.04
CA ILE A 171 12.39 14.37 -4.03
C ILE A 171 12.07 15.52 -3.06
N LEU A 172 11.37 16.52 -3.54
CA LEU A 172 10.96 17.69 -2.76
C LEU A 172 9.50 17.59 -2.40
N PHE A 173 9.13 18.02 -1.19
CA PHE A 173 7.75 18.09 -0.72
C PHE A 173 7.31 19.54 -0.54
N GLY A 174 6.11 19.87 -1.01
CA GLY A 174 5.43 21.14 -0.77
C GLY A 174 4.14 20.92 0.02
N TYR A 175 3.55 22.01 0.54
CA TYR A 175 2.44 21.96 1.50
C TYR A 175 1.29 22.85 1.07
N ASP A 176 0.09 22.48 1.51
CA ASP A 176 -1.09 23.35 1.47
C ASP A 176 -1.13 24.31 2.69
N ASP A 177 -2.12 25.20 2.71
CA ASP A 177 -2.30 26.16 3.82
C ASP A 177 -2.62 25.45 5.15
N ASN A 178 -3.11 24.22 5.12
CA ASN A 178 -3.38 23.39 6.30
C ASN A 178 -2.17 22.58 6.75
N ARG A 179 -1.01 22.80 6.11
CA ARG A 179 0.27 22.10 6.35
C ARG A 179 0.24 20.61 6.04
N ASN A 180 -0.64 20.16 5.15
CA ASN A 180 -0.57 18.80 4.60
C ASN A 180 0.42 18.80 3.43
N VAL A 181 1.10 17.68 3.19
CA VAL A 181 1.91 17.50 1.98
C VAL A 181 0.98 17.53 0.76
N SER A 182 1.06 18.56 -0.06
CA SER A 182 0.20 18.76 -1.23
C SER A 182 0.89 18.45 -2.54
N ILE A 183 2.22 18.40 -2.56
CA ILE A 183 3.01 18.09 -3.75
C ILE A 183 4.26 17.30 -3.38
N GLU A 184 4.58 16.33 -4.21
CA GLU A 184 5.85 15.61 -4.25
C GLU A 184 6.45 15.81 -5.65
N LYS A 185 7.72 16.19 -5.75
CA LYS A 185 8.40 16.46 -7.03
C LYS A 185 9.72 15.73 -7.11
N ASP A 186 9.87 14.88 -8.12
CA ASP A 186 11.16 14.33 -8.53
C ASP A 186 11.94 15.41 -9.29
N THR A 187 13.13 15.78 -8.78
CA THR A 187 13.95 16.84 -9.38
C THR A 187 14.70 16.38 -10.61
N LYS A 188 14.85 15.07 -10.84
CA LYS A 188 15.60 14.51 -11.96
C LYS A 188 14.74 14.37 -13.22
N ASN A 189 13.51 13.87 -13.08
CA ASN A 189 12.62 13.62 -14.22
C ASN A 189 11.42 14.57 -14.30
N GLY A 190 11.26 15.49 -13.33
CA GLY A 190 10.19 16.48 -13.31
C GLY A 190 8.82 15.95 -12.92
N THR A 191 8.66 14.64 -12.68
CA THR A 191 7.38 14.04 -12.27
C THR A 191 6.88 14.66 -10.97
N LYS A 192 5.60 14.96 -10.92
CA LYS A 192 4.93 15.51 -9.75
C LYS A 192 3.75 14.67 -9.36
N PHE A 193 3.55 14.52 -8.05
CA PHE A 193 2.31 13.99 -7.47
C PHE A 193 1.67 15.08 -6.65
N PHE A 194 0.37 15.25 -6.84
CA PHE A 194 -0.47 16.17 -6.08
C PHE A 194 -1.34 15.36 -5.13
N TYR A 195 -1.43 15.82 -3.89
CA TYR A 195 -2.21 15.22 -2.82
C TYR A 195 -3.28 16.21 -2.37
N TYR A 196 -4.53 15.80 -2.42
CA TYR A 196 -5.66 16.62 -2.00
C TYR A 196 -6.28 16.06 -0.74
N TYR A 197 -6.88 16.92 0.05
CA TYR A 197 -7.42 16.56 1.36
C TYR A 197 -8.80 17.18 1.57
N ASP A 198 -9.63 16.49 2.35
CA ASP A 198 -10.89 17.04 2.83
C ASP A 198 -10.67 18.00 4.04
N SER A 199 -11.75 18.60 4.53
CA SER A 199 -11.72 19.51 5.69
C SER A 199 -11.27 18.83 6.99
N LYS A 200 -11.30 17.49 7.06
CA LYS A 200 -10.84 16.68 8.20
C LYS A 200 -9.39 16.22 8.04
N LYS A 201 -8.70 16.67 6.99
CA LYS A 201 -7.33 16.27 6.61
C LYS A 201 -7.20 14.81 6.19
N ASN A 202 -8.27 14.16 5.73
CA ASN A 202 -8.18 12.87 5.09
C ASN A 202 -7.72 13.07 3.64
N LEU A 203 -6.78 12.23 3.17
CA LEU A 203 -6.28 12.24 1.80
C LEU A 203 -7.38 11.79 0.83
N THR A 204 -7.87 12.68 -0.04
CA THR A 204 -8.97 12.35 -0.98
C THR A 204 -8.50 11.94 -2.34
N ASP A 205 -7.40 12.53 -2.83
CA ASP A 205 -6.92 12.26 -4.18
C ASP A 205 -5.40 12.23 -4.26
N ILE A 206 -4.88 11.34 -5.11
CA ILE A 206 -3.49 11.33 -5.54
C ILE A 206 -3.49 11.45 -7.05
N VAL A 207 -2.84 12.51 -7.57
CA VAL A 207 -2.86 12.85 -9.01
C VAL A 207 -1.44 12.94 -9.52
N GLN A 208 -1.09 12.13 -10.52
CA GLN A 208 0.19 12.23 -11.20
C GLN A 208 0.17 13.29 -12.30
N ALA A 209 1.25 14.07 -12.38
CA ALA A 209 1.54 14.91 -13.51
C ALA A 209 3.02 14.79 -13.90
N ASN A 210 3.29 14.76 -15.20
CA ASN A 210 4.63 14.88 -15.74
C ASN A 210 4.66 15.97 -16.81
N GLU A 211 5.85 16.41 -17.23
CA GLU A 211 6.00 17.49 -18.20
C GLU A 211 5.40 17.17 -19.58
N TYR A 212 5.22 15.88 -19.90
CA TYR A 212 4.69 15.40 -21.17
C TYR A 212 3.16 15.19 -21.12
N SER A 213 2.57 15.07 -19.94
CA SER A 213 1.15 14.86 -19.76
C SER A 213 0.43 16.19 -19.53
N LYS A 214 -0.37 16.62 -20.52
CA LYS A 214 -1.26 17.80 -20.39
C LYS A 214 -2.53 17.52 -19.57
N ARG A 215 -2.79 16.25 -19.20
CA ARG A 215 -3.97 15.85 -18.45
C ARG A 215 -3.57 15.38 -17.06
N LEU A 216 -4.11 16.04 -16.06
CA LEU A 216 -4.10 15.58 -14.68
C LEU A 216 -5.17 14.49 -14.57
N LYS A 217 -4.75 13.25 -14.26
CA LYS A 217 -5.67 12.15 -13.96
C LYS A 217 -5.36 11.66 -12.56
N PRO A 218 -6.37 11.46 -11.70
CA PRO A 218 -6.13 10.85 -10.41
C PRO A 218 -5.68 9.40 -10.60
N ASP A 219 -4.62 9.00 -9.88
CA ASP A 219 -4.24 7.60 -9.76
C ASP A 219 -5.15 6.91 -8.74
N TYR A 220 -5.47 7.65 -7.65
CA TYR A 220 -6.36 7.20 -6.59
C TYR A 220 -7.34 8.30 -6.18
N VAL A 221 -8.56 7.88 -5.86
CA VAL A 221 -9.58 8.72 -5.19
C VAL A 221 -10.12 7.94 -3.99
N PHE A 222 -10.20 8.59 -2.83
CA PHE A 222 -10.65 7.98 -1.57
C PHE A 222 -11.87 8.69 -1.02
N GLU A 223 -12.81 7.92 -0.50
CA GLU A 223 -13.95 8.42 0.27
C GLU A 223 -13.91 7.85 1.68
N TYR A 224 -14.37 8.63 2.66
CA TYR A 224 -14.28 8.29 4.07
C TYR A 224 -15.64 8.34 4.75
N ASN A 225 -15.80 7.54 5.81
CA ASN A 225 -16.92 7.70 6.73
C ASN A 225 -16.61 8.77 7.80
N SER A 226 -17.60 9.00 8.68
CA SER A 226 -17.45 9.98 9.78
C SER A 226 -16.32 9.65 10.77
N ALA A 227 -15.92 8.36 10.86
CA ALA A 227 -14.84 7.87 11.71
C ALA A 227 -13.45 7.92 11.03
N GLY A 228 -13.34 8.50 9.80
CA GLY A 228 -12.08 8.58 9.06
C GLY A 228 -11.60 7.25 8.45
N LYS A 229 -12.47 6.25 8.34
CA LYS A 229 -12.14 5.00 7.64
C LYS A 229 -12.50 5.12 6.16
N ILE A 230 -11.63 4.63 5.27
CA ILE A 230 -11.87 4.62 3.83
C ILE A 230 -13.06 3.72 3.52
N THR A 231 -14.13 4.25 2.95
CA THR A 231 -15.30 3.50 2.53
C THR A 231 -15.30 3.16 1.04
N GLN A 232 -14.56 3.95 0.26
CA GLN A 232 -14.35 3.69 -1.15
C GLN A 232 -12.95 4.14 -1.57
N MET A 233 -12.34 3.36 -2.45
CA MET A 233 -11.13 3.71 -3.18
C MET A 233 -11.39 3.48 -4.67
N THR A 234 -11.14 4.49 -5.49
CA THR A 234 -11.06 4.32 -6.93
C THR A 234 -9.59 4.29 -7.32
N ALA A 235 -9.16 3.25 -8.01
CA ALA A 235 -7.81 3.10 -8.51
C ALA A 235 -7.84 3.07 -10.04
N VAL A 236 -7.05 3.94 -10.67
CA VAL A 236 -6.95 4.01 -12.13
C VAL A 236 -5.86 3.06 -12.60
N GLU A 237 -6.15 2.31 -13.66
CA GLU A 237 -5.17 1.41 -14.27
C GLU A 237 -4.12 2.22 -15.04
N GLU A 238 -2.85 1.95 -14.78
CA GLU A 238 -1.74 2.66 -15.43
C GLU A 238 -1.80 2.48 -16.95
N GLY A 239 -1.64 3.58 -17.68
CA GLY A 239 -1.64 3.57 -19.15
C GLY A 239 -3.02 3.43 -19.81
N SER A 240 -4.09 3.32 -19.03
CA SER A 240 -5.45 3.17 -19.55
C SER A 240 -6.41 4.25 -19.03
N ASN A 241 -7.65 4.21 -19.51
CA ASN A 241 -8.76 5.00 -18.95
C ASN A 241 -9.65 4.16 -18.02
N ASN A 242 -9.29 2.91 -17.81
CA ASN A 242 -10.05 2.02 -16.94
C ASN A 242 -9.72 2.34 -15.48
N TYR A 243 -10.69 2.11 -14.63
CA TYR A 243 -10.51 2.19 -13.19
C TYR A 243 -11.38 1.16 -12.50
N PHE A 244 -10.98 0.82 -11.28
CA PHE A 244 -11.69 -0.09 -10.40
C PHE A 244 -12.16 0.67 -9.16
N ILE A 245 -13.35 0.31 -8.68
CA ILE A 245 -13.93 0.89 -7.49
C ILE A 245 -13.95 -0.18 -6.41
N TRP A 246 -13.20 0.07 -5.34
CA TRP A 246 -13.18 -0.76 -4.14
C TRP A 246 -14.08 -0.15 -3.09
N LYS A 247 -15.03 -0.92 -2.54
CA LYS A 247 -15.93 -0.51 -1.46
C LYS A 247 -15.67 -1.33 -0.23
N TYR A 248 -15.51 -0.67 0.90
CA TYR A 248 -15.14 -1.26 2.17
C TYR A 248 -16.25 -1.14 3.20
N THR A 249 -16.50 -2.21 3.94
CA THR A 249 -17.46 -2.24 5.05
C THR A 249 -16.71 -2.57 6.33
N TYR A 250 -17.07 -1.91 7.42
CA TYR A 250 -16.41 -2.05 8.72
C TYR A 250 -17.43 -2.42 9.80
N ASP A 251 -16.96 -3.18 10.76
CA ASP A 251 -17.62 -3.42 12.05
C ASP A 251 -16.58 -3.29 13.17
N ASN A 252 -16.91 -2.57 14.25
CA ASN A 252 -16.01 -2.30 15.38
C ASN A 252 -14.60 -1.83 14.96
N GLY A 253 -14.53 -1.02 13.89
CA GLY A 253 -13.26 -0.51 13.36
C GLY A 253 -12.46 -1.50 12.52
N LEU A 254 -12.90 -2.75 12.42
CA LEU A 254 -12.31 -3.80 11.59
C LEU A 254 -13.01 -3.88 10.24
N ARG A 255 -12.26 -4.10 9.15
CA ARG A 255 -12.81 -4.28 7.80
C ARG A 255 -13.41 -5.68 7.71
N ILE A 256 -14.72 -5.77 7.51
CA ILE A 256 -15.43 -7.06 7.41
C ILE A 256 -15.71 -7.50 5.98
N LYS A 257 -15.73 -6.55 5.05
CA LYS A 257 -15.99 -6.86 3.63
C LYS A 257 -15.38 -5.81 2.72
N GLU A 258 -14.93 -6.26 1.55
CA GLU A 258 -14.61 -5.38 0.42
C GLU A 258 -15.20 -5.94 -0.87
N LYS A 259 -15.57 -5.04 -1.78
CA LYS A 259 -16.09 -5.37 -3.11
C LYS A 259 -15.30 -4.59 -4.14
N CYS A 260 -14.91 -5.26 -5.23
CA CYS A 260 -14.34 -4.61 -6.39
C CYS A 260 -15.38 -4.52 -7.51
N LEU A 261 -15.50 -3.35 -8.11
CA LEU A 261 -16.37 -3.09 -9.22
C LEU A 261 -15.57 -2.49 -10.39
N THR A 262 -16.04 -2.76 -11.61
CA THR A 262 -15.53 -2.08 -12.80
C THR A 262 -15.98 -0.60 -12.82
N ASN A 263 -15.45 0.18 -13.77
CA ASN A 263 -15.90 1.54 -14.07
C ASN A 263 -17.41 1.61 -14.41
N GLU A 264 -18.00 0.54 -14.94
CA GLU A 264 -19.44 0.40 -15.21
C GLU A 264 -20.25 -0.02 -13.97
N LYS A 265 -19.60 -0.07 -12.78
CA LYS A 265 -20.18 -0.52 -11.50
C LYS A 265 -20.63 -1.99 -11.48
N ARG A 266 -20.12 -2.82 -12.41
CA ARG A 266 -20.37 -4.26 -12.40
C ARG A 266 -19.45 -4.90 -11.35
N LEU A 267 -20.01 -5.78 -10.51
CA LEU A 267 -19.22 -6.54 -9.53
C LEU A 267 -18.22 -7.44 -10.24
N MET A 268 -16.97 -7.39 -9.79
CA MET A 268 -15.91 -8.32 -10.20
C MET A 268 -15.70 -9.44 -9.19
N GLY A 269 -15.91 -9.13 -7.91
CA GLY A 269 -15.79 -10.07 -6.82
C GLY A 269 -15.79 -9.35 -5.47
N SER A 270 -15.71 -10.12 -4.39
CA SER A 270 -15.65 -9.58 -3.04
C SER A 270 -14.78 -10.43 -2.13
N ILE A 271 -14.32 -9.82 -1.04
CA ILE A 271 -13.60 -10.49 0.05
C ILE A 271 -14.36 -10.26 1.34
N GLU A 272 -14.51 -11.30 2.12
CA GLU A 272 -15.05 -11.26 3.47
C GLU A 272 -13.96 -11.64 4.47
N TYR A 273 -13.97 -10.99 5.64
CA TYR A 273 -12.98 -11.14 6.70
C TYR A 273 -13.61 -11.77 7.91
N GLU A 274 -13.04 -12.88 8.37
CA GLU A 274 -13.42 -13.57 9.61
C GLU A 274 -12.31 -13.39 10.65
N TYR A 275 -12.64 -12.83 11.81
CA TYR A 275 -11.71 -12.53 12.90
C TYR A 275 -11.85 -13.52 14.05
N LYS A 276 -10.70 -14.03 14.57
CA LYS A 276 -10.63 -14.92 15.72
C LYS A 276 -9.59 -14.46 16.71
#